data_422bd49f2d66d70b414dc5671f8e6d7e
#
_entry.id   422bd49f2d66d70b414dc5671f8e6d7e
#
_cell.length_a   1.000
_cell.length_b   1.000
_cell.length_c   1.000
_cell.angle_alpha   90.00
_cell.angle_beta   90.00
_cell.angle_gamma   90.00
#
_symmetry.space_group_name_H-M   'P 1'
#
loop_
_entity.id
_entity.type
_entity.pdbx_description
1 polymer ?
#
loop_
_entity_poly.entity_id
_entity_poly.type
_entity_poly.pdbx_seq_one_letter_code
_entity_poly.pdbx_strand_id
1 'polypeptide(L)'
;MSPKPSRRASSSASTSRGFDNELAELEALAGSVKDGASLDAAAVERLRKALAHRNNFLVGKAAKLVADAELFALLPDALAAFDRFFIDAAKTDPKCWAKNALAKTLVKLEHRQKDAYLRGLRHRQLEASWGPPVDSAAALRGTCAHALVDCPGISDADLLTILLEPLTDADKTVRMEAARAIGQVGGVSAALILRLRALLGNDEPEVLGAVYSALLSLEGAQAIPLVATALKEGGDLAAEAAFALADMRTPEALAALIERLRAGADAWFGSILLSAIALTRLPEAIDFLLALIARDAREAPQAIEAIGRAAPNSELRARVQRAVEKAGSERLGQAFRQHLPARD
;
A
#
# COMPACT_ATOMS: atom_id res chain seq x y z
N MET A 1 41.53 -52.37 11.46
CA MET A 1 40.16 -51.94 11.74
C MET A 1 39.91 -50.64 11.03
N SER A 2 39.24 -50.67 9.88
CA SER A 2 38.91 -49.45 9.10
C SER A 2 37.58 -48.90 9.59
N PRO A 3 37.43 -47.57 9.72
CA PRO A 3 36.14 -46.95 10.11
C PRO A 3 35.12 -46.91 8.94
N LYS A 4 33.89 -47.30 9.23
CA LYS A 4 32.75 -47.22 8.31
C LYS A 4 32.42 -45.77 7.97
N PRO A 5 32.10 -45.43 6.71
CA PRO A 5 31.65 -44.09 6.35
C PRO A 5 30.23 -43.79 6.85
N SER A 6 30.01 -42.57 7.35
CA SER A 6 28.78 -42.10 7.97
C SER A 6 27.65 -41.88 6.94
N ARG A 7 26.48 -42.43 7.26
CA ARG A 7 25.20 -42.37 6.53
C ARG A 7 24.47 -40.99 6.63
N ARG A 8 25.14 -39.87 6.69
CA ARG A 8 24.51 -38.53 6.85
C ARG A 8 24.28 -37.73 5.57
N ALA A 9 24.82 -38.13 4.44
CA ALA A 9 24.75 -37.35 3.20
C ALA A 9 23.54 -37.64 2.29
N SER A 10 22.78 -38.73 2.52
CA SER A 10 21.67 -39.13 1.64
C SER A 10 20.30 -38.54 2.01
N SER A 11 20.09 -38.05 3.25
CA SER A 11 18.79 -37.52 3.68
C SER A 11 18.56 -36.06 3.27
N SER A 12 19.60 -35.25 3.11
CA SER A 12 19.47 -33.86 2.69
C SER A 12 19.17 -33.70 1.19
N ALA A 13 19.69 -34.58 0.35
CA ALA A 13 19.44 -34.54 -1.10
C ALA A 13 18.03 -35.02 -1.49
N SER A 14 17.40 -35.88 -0.69
CA SER A 14 16.02 -36.33 -0.94
C SER A 14 14.98 -35.31 -0.49
N THR A 15 15.23 -34.59 0.60
CA THR A 15 14.36 -33.50 1.10
C THR A 15 14.41 -32.27 0.19
N SER A 16 15.54 -31.95 -0.41
CA SER A 16 15.68 -30.86 -1.38
C SER A 16 14.87 -31.15 -2.65
N ARG A 17 15.00 -32.36 -3.23
CA ARG A 17 14.24 -32.75 -4.44
C ARG A 17 12.73 -32.75 -4.21
N GLY A 18 12.25 -33.15 -3.03
CA GLY A 18 10.83 -33.09 -2.67
C GLY A 18 10.30 -31.67 -2.65
N PHE A 19 11.03 -30.76 -1.99
CA PHE A 19 10.69 -29.33 -1.95
C PHE A 19 10.67 -28.69 -3.35
N ASP A 20 11.69 -28.96 -4.17
CA ASP A 20 11.79 -28.39 -5.53
C ASP A 20 10.63 -28.85 -6.42
N ASN A 21 10.21 -30.11 -6.30
CA ASN A 21 9.05 -30.64 -7.02
C ASN A 21 7.74 -29.98 -6.57
N GLU A 22 7.49 -29.87 -5.26
CA GLU A 22 6.30 -29.21 -4.72
C GLU A 22 6.25 -27.72 -5.14
N LEU A 23 7.39 -27.04 -5.14
CA LEU A 23 7.48 -25.66 -5.59
C LEU A 23 7.16 -25.54 -7.08
N ALA A 24 7.73 -26.41 -7.93
CA ALA A 24 7.46 -26.43 -9.36
C ALA A 24 5.98 -26.70 -9.67
N GLU A 25 5.34 -27.60 -8.91
CA GLU A 25 3.89 -27.84 -9.03
C GLU A 25 3.07 -26.60 -8.71
N LEU A 26 3.40 -25.87 -7.64
CA LEU A 26 2.73 -24.61 -7.28
C LEU A 26 2.96 -23.53 -8.33
N GLU A 27 4.15 -23.44 -8.92
CA GLU A 27 4.45 -22.49 -9.99
C GLU A 27 3.68 -22.80 -11.29
N ALA A 28 3.53 -24.09 -11.63
CA ALA A 28 2.69 -24.51 -12.76
C ALA A 28 1.21 -24.12 -12.53
N LEU A 29 0.68 -24.34 -11.31
CA LEU A 29 -0.67 -23.90 -10.96
C LEU A 29 -0.82 -22.37 -11.01
N ALA A 30 0.23 -21.61 -10.62
CA ALA A 30 0.22 -20.16 -10.71
C ALA A 30 0.12 -19.66 -12.18
N GLY A 31 0.77 -20.35 -13.11
CA GLY A 31 0.62 -20.10 -14.55
C GLY A 31 -0.84 -20.28 -14.98
N SER A 32 -1.44 -21.41 -14.66
CA SER A 32 -2.84 -21.71 -15.02
C SER A 32 -3.83 -20.69 -14.45
N VAL A 33 -3.67 -20.25 -13.19
CA VAL A 33 -4.51 -19.23 -12.57
C VAL A 33 -4.37 -17.87 -13.27
N LYS A 34 -3.14 -17.47 -13.63
CA LYS A 34 -2.88 -16.25 -14.40
C LYS A 34 -3.58 -16.23 -15.75
N ASP A 35 -3.59 -17.38 -16.41
CA ASP A 35 -4.22 -17.55 -17.73
C ASP A 35 -5.75 -17.69 -17.64
N GLY A 36 -6.32 -17.53 -16.45
CA GLY A 36 -7.78 -17.58 -16.21
C GLY A 36 -8.37 -18.99 -16.26
N ALA A 37 -7.54 -20.04 -16.19
CA ALA A 37 -8.02 -21.41 -16.16
C ALA A 37 -8.62 -21.75 -14.80
N SER A 38 -9.78 -22.43 -14.81
CA SER A 38 -10.35 -22.99 -13.59
C SER A 38 -9.52 -24.19 -13.11
N LEU A 39 -9.27 -24.25 -11.79
CA LEU A 39 -8.54 -25.38 -11.20
C LEU A 39 -9.46 -26.59 -11.03
N ASP A 40 -8.95 -27.76 -11.42
CA ASP A 40 -9.65 -29.02 -11.22
C ASP A 40 -9.58 -29.51 -9.76
N ALA A 41 -10.35 -30.54 -9.42
CA ALA A 41 -10.40 -31.11 -8.08
C ALA A 41 -9.01 -31.61 -7.59
N ALA A 42 -8.17 -32.11 -8.51
CA ALA A 42 -6.84 -32.58 -8.18
C ALA A 42 -5.90 -31.41 -7.82
N ALA A 43 -6.02 -30.27 -8.52
CA ALA A 43 -5.28 -29.05 -8.20
C ALA A 43 -5.71 -28.47 -6.87
N VAL A 44 -7.00 -28.44 -6.55
CA VAL A 44 -7.54 -28.02 -5.24
C VAL A 44 -6.99 -28.88 -4.12
N GLU A 45 -6.95 -30.20 -4.30
CA GLU A 45 -6.41 -31.13 -3.30
C GLU A 45 -4.89 -30.96 -3.09
N ARG A 46 -4.15 -30.64 -4.16
CA ARG A 46 -2.72 -30.28 -4.05
C ARG A 46 -2.52 -29.00 -3.24
N LEU A 47 -3.34 -27.98 -3.44
CA LEU A 47 -3.30 -26.74 -2.66
C LEU A 47 -3.65 -26.98 -1.19
N ARG A 48 -4.64 -27.85 -0.90
CA ARG A 48 -4.96 -28.27 0.48
C ARG A 48 -3.77 -28.92 1.18
N LYS A 49 -3.08 -29.85 0.52
CA LYS A 49 -1.86 -30.48 1.04
C LYS A 49 -0.74 -29.48 1.24
N ALA A 50 -0.56 -28.54 0.30
CA ALA A 50 0.45 -27.49 0.40
C ALA A 50 0.16 -26.53 1.57
N LEU A 51 -1.10 -26.18 1.86
CA LEU A 51 -1.48 -25.40 3.04
C LEU A 51 -1.16 -26.14 4.35
N ALA A 52 -1.24 -27.48 4.37
CA ALA A 52 -0.90 -28.31 5.53
C ALA A 52 0.62 -28.54 5.68
N HIS A 53 1.45 -28.11 4.71
CA HIS A 53 2.89 -28.34 4.73
C HIS A 53 3.59 -27.58 5.87
N ARG A 54 4.70 -28.14 6.39
CA ARG A 54 5.47 -27.52 7.49
C ARG A 54 6.33 -26.33 7.07
N ASN A 55 6.67 -26.23 5.77
CA ASN A 55 7.52 -25.16 5.25
C ASN A 55 6.67 -23.91 4.99
N ASN A 56 7.02 -22.81 5.66
CA ASN A 56 6.29 -21.55 5.60
C ASN A 56 6.27 -20.92 4.20
N PHE A 57 7.33 -21.11 3.41
CA PHE A 57 7.41 -20.57 2.06
C PHE A 57 6.42 -21.25 1.10
N LEU A 58 6.34 -22.59 1.13
CA LEU A 58 5.35 -23.34 0.36
C LEU A 58 3.92 -22.99 0.76
N VAL A 59 3.67 -22.90 2.08
CA VAL A 59 2.35 -22.47 2.57
C VAL A 59 2.01 -21.06 2.11
N GLY A 60 2.95 -20.12 2.16
CA GLY A 60 2.73 -18.76 1.68
C GLY A 60 2.42 -18.70 0.18
N LYS A 61 3.11 -19.51 -0.63
CA LYS A 61 2.82 -19.65 -2.07
C LYS A 61 1.43 -20.25 -2.32
N ALA A 62 1.10 -21.34 -1.61
CA ALA A 62 -0.22 -21.98 -1.73
C ALA A 62 -1.35 -21.03 -1.29
N ALA A 63 -1.17 -20.33 -0.18
CA ALA A 63 -2.13 -19.34 0.33
C ALA A 63 -2.41 -18.25 -0.71
N LYS A 64 -1.36 -17.71 -1.35
CA LYS A 64 -1.52 -16.73 -2.42
C LYS A 64 -2.34 -17.28 -3.60
N LEU A 65 -2.06 -18.51 -4.04
CA LEU A 65 -2.81 -19.14 -5.14
C LEU A 65 -4.29 -19.38 -4.77
N VAL A 66 -4.54 -19.79 -3.53
CA VAL A 66 -5.91 -19.95 -3.01
C VAL A 66 -6.66 -18.62 -3.03
N ALA A 67 -6.00 -17.51 -2.69
CA ALA A 67 -6.57 -16.18 -2.76
C ALA A 67 -6.79 -15.72 -4.21
N ASP A 68 -5.78 -15.89 -5.08
CA ASP A 68 -5.83 -15.47 -6.48
C ASP A 68 -6.92 -16.23 -7.28
N ALA A 69 -7.14 -17.51 -6.94
CA ALA A 69 -8.16 -18.35 -7.56
C ALA A 69 -9.52 -18.34 -6.79
N GLU A 70 -9.67 -17.53 -5.75
CA GLU A 70 -10.89 -17.39 -4.93
C GLU A 70 -11.47 -18.74 -4.45
N LEU A 71 -10.60 -19.63 -3.99
CA LEU A 71 -11.00 -20.98 -3.54
C LEU A 71 -11.59 -20.96 -2.14
N PHE A 72 -12.82 -20.48 -1.98
CA PHE A 72 -13.53 -20.38 -0.70
C PHE A 72 -13.64 -21.72 0.05
N ALA A 73 -13.68 -22.85 -0.67
CA ALA A 73 -13.68 -24.18 -0.09
C ALA A 73 -12.43 -24.52 0.75
N LEU A 74 -11.31 -23.79 0.53
CA LEU A 74 -10.06 -23.95 1.29
C LEU A 74 -9.91 -22.95 2.45
N LEU A 75 -10.94 -22.14 2.75
CA LEU A 75 -10.92 -21.22 3.88
C LEU A 75 -10.62 -21.91 5.22
N PRO A 76 -11.24 -23.06 5.58
CA PRO A 76 -10.90 -23.76 6.82
C PRO A 76 -9.44 -24.23 6.88
N ASP A 77 -8.90 -24.69 5.74
CA ASP A 77 -7.50 -25.13 5.65
C ASP A 77 -6.52 -23.96 5.79
N ALA A 78 -6.84 -22.80 5.18
CA ALA A 78 -6.06 -21.57 5.32
C ALA A 78 -6.07 -21.05 6.76
N LEU A 79 -7.23 -21.07 7.44
CA LEU A 79 -7.36 -20.67 8.83
C LEU A 79 -6.56 -21.61 9.77
N ALA A 80 -6.66 -22.92 9.58
CA ALA A 80 -5.89 -23.89 10.35
C ALA A 80 -4.38 -23.72 10.15
N ALA A 81 -3.94 -23.41 8.92
CA ALA A 81 -2.55 -23.06 8.63
C ALA A 81 -2.13 -21.77 9.33
N PHE A 82 -2.96 -20.73 9.30
CA PHE A 82 -2.71 -19.46 9.98
C PHE A 82 -2.49 -19.66 11.48
N ASP A 83 -3.39 -20.38 12.16
CA ASP A 83 -3.32 -20.65 13.59
C ASP A 83 -2.05 -21.41 13.98
N ARG A 84 -1.66 -22.40 13.19
CA ARG A 84 -0.48 -23.22 13.43
C ARG A 84 0.81 -22.42 13.48
N PHE A 85 0.98 -21.39 12.64
CA PHE A 85 2.21 -20.62 12.56
C PHE A 85 2.41 -19.62 13.71
N PHE A 86 1.49 -19.51 14.64
CA PHE A 86 1.71 -18.79 15.90
C PHE A 86 2.44 -19.64 16.96
N ILE A 87 2.54 -20.96 16.75
CA ILE A 87 3.27 -21.86 17.65
C ILE A 87 4.75 -21.84 17.27
N ASP A 88 5.64 -21.49 18.21
CA ASP A 88 7.08 -21.32 17.96
C ASP A 88 7.36 -20.42 16.73
N ALA A 89 6.67 -19.32 16.64
CA ALA A 89 6.47 -18.51 15.43
C ALA A 89 7.78 -18.16 14.69
N ALA A 90 8.82 -17.69 15.39
CA ALA A 90 10.10 -17.33 14.76
C ALA A 90 10.84 -18.54 14.15
N LYS A 91 10.56 -19.76 14.67
CA LYS A 91 11.17 -21.01 14.17
C LYS A 91 10.35 -21.64 13.04
N THR A 92 9.03 -21.64 13.17
CA THR A 92 8.13 -22.29 12.22
C THR A 92 7.80 -21.41 11.01
N ASP A 93 7.80 -20.08 11.21
CA ASP A 93 7.54 -19.10 10.19
C ASP A 93 8.51 -17.91 10.25
N PRO A 94 9.82 -18.14 9.98
CA PRO A 94 10.79 -17.06 9.91
C PRO A 94 10.36 -15.98 8.91
N LYS A 95 10.62 -14.74 9.26
CA LYS A 95 10.20 -13.52 8.53
C LYS A 95 8.68 -13.35 8.42
N CYS A 96 7.91 -14.05 9.24
CA CYS A 96 6.45 -13.98 9.27
C CYS A 96 5.80 -14.22 7.87
N TRP A 97 6.46 -15.03 7.02
CA TRP A 97 6.12 -15.16 5.60
C TRP A 97 4.76 -15.81 5.38
N ALA A 98 4.54 -16.98 6.02
CA ALA A 98 3.26 -17.70 5.90
C ALA A 98 2.11 -16.91 6.52
N LYS A 99 2.28 -16.36 7.74
CA LYS A 99 1.24 -15.56 8.40
C LYS A 99 0.83 -14.34 7.58
N ASN A 100 1.80 -13.63 6.97
CA ASN A 100 1.50 -12.49 6.10
C ASN A 100 0.66 -12.90 4.87
N ALA A 101 1.03 -14.00 4.22
CA ALA A 101 0.29 -14.50 3.07
C ALA A 101 -1.11 -15.00 3.45
N LEU A 102 -1.19 -15.80 4.53
CA LEU A 102 -2.44 -16.36 5.02
C LEU A 102 -3.41 -15.28 5.51
N ALA A 103 -2.95 -14.24 6.22
CA ALA A 103 -3.82 -13.13 6.63
C ALA A 103 -4.47 -12.46 5.41
N LYS A 104 -3.69 -12.18 4.35
CA LYS A 104 -4.22 -11.64 3.08
C LYS A 104 -5.20 -12.60 2.40
N THR A 105 -4.92 -13.91 2.46
CA THR A 105 -5.80 -14.94 1.92
C THR A 105 -7.12 -14.98 2.69
N LEU A 106 -7.09 -14.93 4.03
CA LEU A 106 -8.29 -14.89 4.86
C LEU A 106 -9.16 -13.66 4.52
N VAL A 107 -8.56 -12.49 4.34
CA VAL A 107 -9.26 -11.27 3.89
C VAL A 107 -9.90 -11.49 2.52
N LYS A 108 -9.14 -12.00 1.54
CA LYS A 108 -9.64 -12.21 0.17
C LYS A 108 -10.75 -13.26 0.11
N LEU A 109 -10.71 -14.27 0.99
CA LEU A 109 -11.76 -15.27 1.15
C LEU A 109 -12.88 -14.84 2.12
N GLU A 110 -12.98 -13.56 2.40
CA GLU A 110 -14.04 -12.95 3.22
C GLU A 110 -14.20 -13.58 4.61
N HIS A 111 -13.11 -14.05 5.22
CA HIS A 111 -13.15 -14.46 6.61
C HIS A 111 -13.45 -13.27 7.51
N ARG A 112 -14.53 -13.32 8.28
CA ARG A 112 -15.01 -12.18 9.09
C ARG A 112 -15.07 -12.46 10.59
N GLN A 113 -14.37 -13.48 11.08
CA GLN A 113 -14.29 -13.75 12.51
C GLN A 113 -13.10 -13.03 13.12
N LYS A 114 -13.38 -12.13 14.07
CA LYS A 114 -12.41 -11.21 14.67
C LYS A 114 -11.22 -11.89 15.36
N ASP A 115 -11.38 -13.08 15.92
CA ASP A 115 -10.38 -13.71 16.79
C ASP A 115 -9.05 -13.98 16.07
N ALA A 116 -9.11 -14.41 14.80
CA ALA A 116 -7.93 -14.62 13.98
C ALA A 116 -7.16 -13.29 13.78
N TYR A 117 -7.87 -12.22 13.46
CA TYR A 117 -7.28 -10.91 13.20
C TYR A 117 -6.81 -10.21 14.48
N LEU A 118 -7.52 -10.36 15.61
CA LEU A 118 -7.05 -9.88 16.92
C LEU A 118 -5.74 -10.55 17.34
N ARG A 119 -5.59 -11.84 17.05
CA ARG A 119 -4.34 -12.57 17.30
C ARG A 119 -3.21 -12.02 16.42
N GLY A 120 -3.46 -11.82 15.12
CA GLY A 120 -2.48 -11.27 14.20
C GLY A 120 -2.10 -9.83 14.53
N LEU A 121 -3.07 -9.00 14.93
CA LEU A 121 -2.84 -7.59 15.32
C LEU A 121 -1.91 -7.46 16.54
N ARG A 122 -2.02 -8.40 17.50
CA ARG A 122 -1.19 -8.40 18.73
C ARG A 122 0.13 -9.13 18.58
N HIS A 123 0.37 -9.77 17.43
CA HIS A 123 1.56 -10.59 17.24
C HIS A 123 2.81 -9.72 17.00
N ARG A 124 3.87 -10.03 17.75
CA ARG A 124 5.21 -9.47 17.60
C ARG A 124 6.19 -10.60 17.34
N GLN A 125 7.08 -10.44 16.38
CA GLN A 125 8.06 -11.46 16.00
C GLN A 125 9.41 -10.82 15.77
N LEU A 126 10.18 -10.70 16.88
CA LEU A 126 11.52 -10.16 16.83
C LEU A 126 12.49 -11.24 16.32
N GLU A 127 13.20 -10.92 15.25
CA GLU A 127 14.19 -11.81 14.63
C GLU A 127 15.56 -11.14 14.58
N ALA A 128 16.62 -11.96 14.70
CA ALA A 128 17.99 -11.49 14.62
C ALA A 128 18.27 -10.90 13.22
N SER A 129 18.95 -9.76 13.19
CA SER A 129 19.46 -9.13 12.00
C SER A 129 20.95 -8.78 12.16
N TRP A 130 21.58 -8.17 11.15
CA TRP A 130 22.94 -7.64 11.25
C TRP A 130 23.06 -6.43 12.21
N GLY A 131 21.94 -5.92 12.71
CA GLY A 131 21.80 -4.82 13.67
C GLY A 131 20.87 -5.20 14.80
N PRO A 132 20.09 -4.24 15.34
CA PRO A 132 19.06 -4.54 16.32
C PRO A 132 18.04 -5.53 15.76
N PRO A 133 17.38 -6.34 16.61
CA PRO A 133 16.33 -7.25 16.18
C PRO A 133 15.24 -6.51 15.38
N VAL A 134 14.76 -7.14 14.31
CA VAL A 134 13.71 -6.60 13.46
C VAL A 134 12.40 -7.32 13.72
N ASP A 135 11.30 -6.59 13.88
CA ASP A 135 9.96 -7.16 13.98
C ASP A 135 9.42 -7.49 12.59
N SER A 136 9.41 -8.78 12.26
CA SER A 136 8.93 -9.27 10.96
C SER A 136 7.41 -9.34 10.85
N ALA A 137 6.66 -9.08 11.95
CA ALA A 137 5.20 -9.16 11.99
C ALA A 137 4.49 -7.82 11.71
N ALA A 138 5.20 -6.75 11.41
CA ALA A 138 4.60 -5.44 11.16
C ALA A 138 3.53 -5.47 10.05
N ALA A 139 3.84 -6.09 8.91
CA ALA A 139 2.89 -6.21 7.79
C ALA A 139 1.64 -7.06 8.16
N LEU A 140 1.81 -8.08 8.99
CA LEU A 140 0.69 -8.88 9.52
C LEU A 140 -0.25 -8.02 10.36
N ARG A 141 0.29 -7.20 11.28
CA ARG A 141 -0.50 -6.31 12.12
C ARG A 141 -1.30 -5.30 11.28
N GLY A 142 -0.66 -4.68 10.28
CA GLY A 142 -1.34 -3.77 9.36
C GLY A 142 -2.50 -4.44 8.60
N THR A 143 -2.28 -5.63 8.03
CA THR A 143 -3.33 -6.40 7.36
C THR A 143 -4.49 -6.73 8.31
N CYS A 144 -4.19 -7.13 9.55
CA CYS A 144 -5.19 -7.47 10.55
C CYS A 144 -5.97 -6.25 11.06
N ALA A 145 -5.33 -5.07 11.15
CA ALA A 145 -6.01 -3.81 11.50
C ALA A 145 -7.13 -3.49 10.50
N HIS A 146 -6.86 -3.59 9.20
CA HIS A 146 -7.87 -3.41 8.16
C HIS A 146 -8.96 -4.48 8.20
N ALA A 147 -8.58 -5.74 8.33
CA ALA A 147 -9.54 -6.85 8.35
C ALA A 147 -10.55 -6.76 9.48
N LEU A 148 -10.17 -6.18 10.63
CA LEU A 148 -11.06 -5.99 11.77
C LEU A 148 -12.20 -5.00 11.47
N VAL A 149 -12.02 -4.07 10.56
CA VAL A 149 -13.06 -3.10 10.17
C VAL A 149 -14.27 -3.80 9.57
N ASP A 150 -14.05 -4.89 8.83
CA ASP A 150 -15.10 -5.66 8.19
C ASP A 150 -15.68 -6.78 9.07
N CYS A 151 -15.18 -6.94 10.31
CA CYS A 151 -15.64 -7.99 11.22
C CYS A 151 -16.93 -7.58 11.94
N PRO A 152 -18.01 -8.38 11.86
CA PRO A 152 -19.24 -8.10 12.58
C PRO A 152 -19.07 -8.30 14.10
N GLY A 153 -19.93 -7.63 14.87
CA GLY A 153 -20.01 -7.82 16.33
C GLY A 153 -18.90 -7.12 17.12
N ILE A 154 -18.25 -6.13 16.53
CA ILE A 154 -17.41 -5.14 17.23
C ILE A 154 -18.11 -3.79 17.03
N SER A 155 -18.36 -3.05 18.13
CA SER A 155 -18.86 -1.69 18.00
C SER A 155 -17.74 -0.76 17.48
N ASP A 156 -18.11 0.35 16.81
CA ASP A 156 -17.13 1.32 16.32
C ASP A 156 -16.24 1.83 17.47
N ALA A 157 -16.82 2.06 18.66
CA ALA A 157 -16.07 2.52 19.83
C ALA A 157 -15.05 1.49 20.31
N ASP A 158 -15.44 0.19 20.34
CA ASP A 158 -14.53 -0.88 20.73
C ASP A 158 -13.44 -1.06 19.67
N LEU A 159 -13.80 -0.99 18.40
CA LEU A 159 -12.84 -1.13 17.29
C LEU A 159 -11.84 0.04 17.30
N LEU A 160 -12.29 1.28 17.47
CA LEU A 160 -11.41 2.42 17.61
C LEU A 160 -10.48 2.25 18.82
N THR A 161 -10.99 1.75 19.95
CA THR A 161 -10.18 1.46 21.14
C THR A 161 -9.08 0.42 20.83
N ILE A 162 -9.41 -0.64 20.08
CA ILE A 162 -8.47 -1.66 19.63
C ILE A 162 -7.40 -1.05 18.71
N LEU A 163 -7.78 -0.13 17.82
CA LEU A 163 -6.89 0.48 16.83
C LEU A 163 -5.98 1.59 17.41
N LEU A 164 -6.20 2.05 18.64
CA LEU A 164 -5.30 3.00 19.30
C LEU A 164 -3.90 2.41 19.54
N GLU A 165 -3.80 1.14 19.95
CA GLU A 165 -2.50 0.49 20.17
C GLU A 165 -1.66 0.44 18.89
N PRO A 166 -2.15 -0.10 17.74
CA PRO A 166 -1.40 -0.06 16.49
C PRO A 166 -1.13 1.36 15.95
N LEU A 167 -1.96 2.35 16.26
CA LEU A 167 -1.67 3.76 15.90
C LEU A 167 -0.44 4.33 16.65
N THR A 168 0.00 3.69 17.72
CA THR A 168 1.20 4.04 18.49
C THR A 168 2.32 2.99 18.38
N ASP A 169 2.23 2.07 17.41
CA ASP A 169 3.22 1.02 17.18
C ASP A 169 4.62 1.60 16.89
N ALA A 170 5.67 0.87 17.27
CA ALA A 170 7.03 1.25 16.95
C ALA A 170 7.32 1.25 15.43
N ASP A 171 6.65 0.38 14.67
CA ASP A 171 6.80 0.30 13.21
C ASP A 171 5.85 1.29 12.51
N LYS A 172 6.42 2.16 11.67
CA LYS A 172 5.66 3.19 10.94
C LYS A 172 4.59 2.60 10.02
N THR A 173 4.85 1.42 9.42
CA THR A 173 3.87 0.78 8.54
C THR A 173 2.61 0.40 9.30
N VAL A 174 2.76 -0.08 10.54
CA VAL A 174 1.62 -0.41 11.39
C VAL A 174 0.82 0.84 11.74
N ARG A 175 1.51 1.96 12.09
CA ARG A 175 0.84 3.24 12.38
C ARG A 175 0.08 3.78 11.16
N MET A 176 0.68 3.70 9.96
CA MET A 176 0.01 4.08 8.70
C MET A 176 -1.27 3.27 8.47
N GLU A 177 -1.18 1.94 8.60
CA GLU A 177 -2.33 1.06 8.37
C GLU A 177 -3.40 1.24 9.46
N ALA A 178 -3.01 1.50 10.70
CA ALA A 178 -3.94 1.85 11.77
C ALA A 178 -4.68 3.17 11.50
N ALA A 179 -3.98 4.20 11.02
CA ALA A 179 -4.62 5.48 10.65
C ALA A 179 -5.64 5.29 9.52
N ARG A 180 -5.32 4.48 8.52
CA ARG A 180 -6.23 4.12 7.42
C ARG A 180 -7.45 3.34 7.94
N ALA A 181 -7.22 2.33 8.80
CA ALA A 181 -8.29 1.54 9.39
C ALA A 181 -9.22 2.41 10.25
N ILE A 182 -8.70 3.34 11.06
CA ILE A 182 -9.48 4.32 11.82
C ILE A 182 -10.33 5.19 10.88
N GLY A 183 -9.74 5.64 9.76
CA GLY A 183 -10.49 6.37 8.72
C GLY A 183 -11.65 5.56 8.13
N GLN A 184 -11.48 4.25 7.96
CA GLN A 184 -12.53 3.35 7.45
C GLN A 184 -13.64 3.10 8.48
N VAL A 185 -13.32 3.04 9.79
CA VAL A 185 -14.35 2.96 10.84
C VAL A 185 -15.26 4.17 10.77
N GLY A 186 -14.70 5.34 10.54
CA GLY A 186 -15.50 6.55 10.32
C GLY A 186 -16.04 7.20 11.59
N GLY A 187 -16.91 8.19 11.38
CA GLY A 187 -17.60 8.89 12.45
C GLY A 187 -16.75 9.95 13.18
N VAL A 188 -17.39 10.67 14.11
CA VAL A 188 -16.79 11.80 14.83
C VAL A 188 -15.61 11.38 15.70
N SER A 189 -15.68 10.23 16.35
CA SER A 189 -14.61 9.72 17.21
C SER A 189 -13.34 9.39 16.43
N ALA A 190 -13.47 8.77 15.25
CA ALA A 190 -12.35 8.51 14.34
C ALA A 190 -11.70 9.83 13.88
N ALA A 191 -12.52 10.79 13.47
CA ALA A 191 -12.04 12.11 13.05
C ALA A 191 -11.27 12.83 14.18
N LEU A 192 -11.76 12.77 15.43
CA LEU A 192 -11.07 13.36 16.58
C LEU A 192 -9.71 12.69 16.86
N ILE A 193 -9.63 11.36 16.77
CA ILE A 193 -8.37 10.61 16.94
C ILE A 193 -7.35 11.05 15.89
N LEU A 194 -7.76 11.05 14.61
CA LEU A 194 -6.90 11.43 13.50
C LEU A 194 -6.50 12.92 13.57
N ARG A 195 -7.42 13.80 13.95
CA ARG A 195 -7.13 15.23 14.15
C ARG A 195 -6.13 15.45 15.27
N LEU A 196 -6.27 14.74 16.39
CA LEU A 196 -5.29 14.79 17.46
C LEU A 196 -3.91 14.34 16.95
N ARG A 197 -3.84 13.23 16.18
CA ARG A 197 -2.58 12.74 15.63
C ARG A 197 -1.94 13.74 14.66
N ALA A 198 -2.74 14.36 13.80
CA ALA A 198 -2.30 15.41 12.88
C ALA A 198 -1.74 16.64 13.61
N LEU A 199 -2.40 17.07 14.71
CA LEU A 199 -1.97 18.22 15.51
C LEU A 199 -0.69 17.96 16.32
N LEU A 200 -0.47 16.72 16.78
CA LEU A 200 0.78 16.34 17.45
C LEU A 200 1.98 16.41 16.50
N GLY A 201 1.82 16.05 15.25
CA GLY A 201 2.80 16.25 14.16
C GLY A 201 4.14 15.52 14.32
N ASN A 202 4.37 14.79 15.40
CA ASN A 202 5.63 14.16 15.76
C ASN A 202 5.72 12.72 15.24
N ASP A 203 5.59 12.53 13.92
CA ASP A 203 5.68 11.21 13.26
C ASP A 203 6.40 11.32 11.93
N GLU A 204 6.69 10.17 11.30
CA GLU A 204 7.24 10.14 9.96
C GLU A 204 6.24 10.72 8.94
N PRO A 205 6.75 11.39 7.90
CA PRO A 205 5.90 12.03 6.89
C PRO A 205 4.83 11.12 6.31
N GLU A 206 5.15 9.86 6.03
CA GLU A 206 4.24 8.88 5.42
C GLU A 206 3.09 8.50 6.38
N VAL A 207 3.36 8.48 7.69
CA VAL A 207 2.31 8.24 8.70
C VAL A 207 1.35 9.42 8.76
N LEU A 208 1.88 10.65 8.80
CA LEU A 208 1.06 11.85 8.79
C LEU A 208 0.30 12.00 7.47
N GLY A 209 0.89 11.60 6.34
CA GLY A 209 0.21 11.52 5.05
C GLY A 209 -1.03 10.61 5.09
N ALA A 210 -0.89 9.42 5.69
CA ALA A 210 -2.03 8.50 5.89
C ALA A 210 -3.09 9.11 6.82
N VAL A 211 -2.68 9.80 7.89
CA VAL A 211 -3.58 10.54 8.80
C VAL A 211 -4.32 11.66 8.07
N TYR A 212 -3.61 12.46 7.26
CA TYR A 212 -4.22 13.54 6.48
C TYR A 212 -5.24 13.01 5.48
N SER A 213 -4.89 11.97 4.72
CA SER A 213 -5.79 11.35 3.75
C SER A 213 -7.07 10.81 4.42
N ALA A 214 -6.92 10.11 5.55
CA ALA A 214 -8.04 9.60 6.32
C ALA A 214 -8.92 10.73 6.89
N LEU A 215 -8.31 11.78 7.44
CA LEU A 215 -9.01 12.93 8.01
C LEU A 215 -9.77 13.71 6.92
N LEU A 216 -9.15 13.97 5.77
CA LEU A 216 -9.77 14.60 4.63
C LEU A 216 -10.96 13.80 4.08
N SER A 217 -10.85 12.47 4.08
CA SER A 217 -11.96 11.58 3.70
C SER A 217 -13.15 11.69 4.65
N LEU A 218 -12.91 11.87 5.95
CA LEU A 218 -13.97 11.96 6.98
C LEU A 218 -14.62 13.35 7.07
N GLU A 219 -13.83 14.41 7.03
CA GLU A 219 -14.29 15.78 7.30
C GLU A 219 -14.43 16.64 6.04
N GLY A 220 -13.94 16.14 4.89
CA GLY A 220 -14.01 16.88 3.64
C GLY A 220 -13.30 18.23 3.72
N ALA A 221 -13.95 19.27 3.21
CA ALA A 221 -13.40 20.62 3.14
C ALA A 221 -13.02 21.20 4.53
N GLN A 222 -13.61 20.70 5.62
CA GLN A 222 -13.33 21.19 6.98
C GLN A 222 -11.92 20.82 7.45
N ALA A 223 -11.33 19.76 6.92
CA ALA A 223 -9.95 19.35 7.24
C ALA A 223 -8.89 20.09 6.40
N ILE A 224 -9.25 20.69 5.26
CA ILE A 224 -8.29 21.34 4.34
C ILE A 224 -7.42 22.39 5.08
N PRO A 225 -7.94 23.31 5.91
CA PRO A 225 -7.09 24.30 6.57
C PRO A 225 -6.02 23.69 7.47
N LEU A 226 -6.33 22.58 8.15
CA LEU A 226 -5.36 21.86 8.99
C LEU A 226 -4.26 21.24 8.13
N VAL A 227 -4.63 20.49 7.09
CA VAL A 227 -3.67 19.81 6.23
C VAL A 227 -2.82 20.82 5.44
N ALA A 228 -3.42 21.93 4.98
CA ALA A 228 -2.71 22.99 4.26
C ALA A 228 -1.63 23.70 5.13
N THR A 229 -1.70 23.62 6.45
CA THR A 229 -0.61 24.13 7.29
C THR A 229 0.70 23.39 7.06
N ALA A 230 0.65 22.08 6.81
CA ALA A 230 1.82 21.28 6.53
C ALA A 230 2.52 21.66 5.22
N LEU A 231 1.79 22.22 4.25
CA LEU A 231 2.38 22.69 2.99
C LEU A 231 3.38 23.83 3.19
N LYS A 232 3.30 24.58 4.30
CA LYS A 232 4.11 25.78 4.55
C LYS A 232 5.57 25.46 4.87
N GLU A 233 5.83 24.32 5.48
CA GLU A 233 7.15 23.95 6.00
C GLU A 233 8.07 23.35 4.92
N GLY A 234 7.49 22.89 3.78
CA GLY A 234 8.26 22.20 2.74
C GLY A 234 8.65 20.77 3.17
N GLY A 235 9.54 20.13 2.39
CA GLY A 235 10.04 18.79 2.71
C GLY A 235 9.01 17.67 2.48
N ASP A 236 9.35 16.47 2.96
CA ASP A 236 8.57 15.26 2.70
C ASP A 236 7.16 15.32 3.28
N LEU A 237 6.97 15.93 4.46
CA LEU A 237 5.65 16.09 5.06
C LEU A 237 4.73 16.98 4.19
N ALA A 238 5.29 18.06 3.63
CA ALA A 238 4.53 18.93 2.73
C ALA A 238 4.17 18.21 1.43
N ALA A 239 5.03 17.30 0.93
CA ALA A 239 4.73 16.45 -0.22
C ALA A 239 3.57 15.50 0.06
N GLU A 240 3.56 14.82 1.21
CA GLU A 240 2.47 13.95 1.65
C GLU A 240 1.15 14.74 1.79
N ALA A 241 1.19 15.92 2.39
CA ALA A 241 0.02 16.80 2.51
C ALA A 241 -0.50 17.25 1.13
N ALA A 242 0.40 17.57 0.18
CA ALA A 242 0.01 17.95 -1.17
C ALA A 242 -0.70 16.81 -1.90
N PHE A 243 -0.21 15.58 -1.80
CA PHE A 243 -0.87 14.42 -2.40
C PHE A 243 -2.20 14.07 -1.72
N ALA A 244 -2.27 14.17 -0.39
CA ALA A 244 -3.53 13.98 0.35
C ALA A 244 -4.61 14.99 -0.10
N LEU A 245 -4.25 16.26 -0.29
CA LEU A 245 -5.16 17.28 -0.83
C LEU A 245 -5.55 17.00 -2.30
N ALA A 246 -4.60 16.52 -3.11
CA ALA A 246 -4.87 16.20 -4.50
C ALA A 246 -5.92 15.07 -4.65
N ASP A 247 -5.88 14.08 -3.78
CA ASP A 247 -6.80 12.94 -3.80
C ASP A 247 -8.26 13.35 -3.51
N MET A 248 -8.49 14.48 -2.86
CA MET A 248 -9.85 15.01 -2.65
C MET A 248 -10.54 15.38 -3.94
N ARG A 249 -9.80 15.82 -4.96
CA ARG A 249 -10.32 16.27 -6.26
C ARG A 249 -11.42 17.32 -6.12
N THR A 250 -11.26 18.28 -5.21
CA THR A 250 -12.21 19.37 -4.99
C THR A 250 -11.59 20.73 -5.33
N PRO A 251 -12.42 21.72 -5.72
CA PRO A 251 -11.94 23.07 -6.01
C PRO A 251 -11.21 23.71 -4.83
N GLU A 252 -11.65 23.46 -3.60
CA GLU A 252 -11.06 24.01 -2.38
C GLU A 252 -9.64 23.47 -2.15
N ALA A 253 -9.45 22.15 -2.30
CA ALA A 253 -8.14 21.51 -2.18
C ALA A 253 -7.20 22.00 -3.30
N LEU A 254 -7.70 22.11 -4.53
CA LEU A 254 -6.94 22.69 -5.66
C LEU A 254 -6.52 24.13 -5.36
N ALA A 255 -7.41 24.95 -4.81
CA ALA A 255 -7.10 26.33 -4.45
C ALA A 255 -5.94 26.41 -3.45
N ALA A 256 -5.93 25.56 -2.42
CA ALA A 256 -4.85 25.49 -1.45
C ALA A 256 -3.50 25.11 -2.07
N LEU A 257 -3.48 24.15 -3.00
CA LEU A 257 -2.27 23.75 -3.73
C LEU A 257 -1.75 24.89 -4.63
N ILE A 258 -2.63 25.57 -5.37
CA ILE A 258 -2.26 26.70 -6.23
C ILE A 258 -1.78 27.88 -5.40
N GLU A 259 -2.42 28.20 -4.28
CA GLU A 259 -2.00 29.25 -3.38
C GLU A 259 -0.58 28.98 -2.85
N ARG A 260 -0.32 27.75 -2.43
CA ARG A 260 1.03 27.36 -1.96
C ARG A 260 2.08 27.46 -3.06
N LEU A 261 1.78 27.06 -4.29
CA LEU A 261 2.68 27.20 -5.43
C LEU A 261 2.99 28.69 -5.71
N ARG A 262 1.99 29.55 -5.67
CA ARG A 262 2.13 31.01 -5.89
C ARG A 262 2.90 31.72 -4.77
N ALA A 263 2.82 31.21 -3.54
CA ALA A 263 3.59 31.74 -2.41
C ALA A 263 5.11 31.49 -2.55
N GLY A 264 5.52 30.68 -3.55
CA GLY A 264 6.90 30.32 -3.85
C GLY A 264 7.31 29.01 -3.19
N ALA A 265 7.98 28.17 -3.95
CA ALA A 265 8.54 26.91 -3.52
C ALA A 265 9.94 26.72 -4.13
N ASP A 266 10.80 25.95 -3.50
CA ASP A 266 12.02 25.50 -4.15
C ASP A 266 11.68 24.60 -5.35
N ALA A 267 12.67 24.28 -6.18
CA ALA A 267 12.46 23.56 -7.42
C ALA A 267 11.86 22.15 -7.20
N TRP A 268 12.26 21.47 -6.12
CA TRP A 268 11.77 20.15 -5.80
C TRP A 268 10.31 20.18 -5.36
N PHE A 269 9.98 21.02 -4.38
CA PHE A 269 8.61 21.11 -3.87
C PHE A 269 7.65 21.72 -4.90
N GLY A 270 8.12 22.67 -5.72
CA GLY A 270 7.36 23.19 -6.86
C GLY A 270 6.94 22.09 -7.84
N SER A 271 7.84 21.13 -8.14
CA SER A 271 7.52 19.96 -8.98
C SER A 271 6.49 19.03 -8.32
N ILE A 272 6.56 18.84 -7.00
CA ILE A 272 5.57 18.08 -6.23
C ILE A 272 4.20 18.75 -6.30
N LEU A 273 4.12 20.05 -6.06
CA LEU A 273 2.87 20.82 -6.14
C LEU A 273 2.23 20.75 -7.53
N LEU A 274 3.02 20.89 -8.59
CA LEU A 274 2.52 20.75 -9.96
C LEU A 274 2.00 19.34 -10.24
N SER A 275 2.68 18.31 -9.74
CA SER A 275 2.24 16.94 -9.83
C SER A 275 0.93 16.69 -9.06
N ALA A 276 0.82 17.24 -7.85
CA ALA A 276 -0.40 17.18 -7.04
C ALA A 276 -1.57 17.88 -7.74
N ILE A 277 -1.34 19.09 -8.31
CA ILE A 277 -2.34 19.83 -9.09
C ILE A 277 -2.82 18.99 -10.28
N ALA A 278 -1.90 18.40 -11.05
CA ALA A 278 -2.25 17.55 -12.19
C ALA A 278 -3.07 16.30 -11.78
N LEU A 279 -2.74 15.70 -10.62
CA LEU A 279 -3.41 14.53 -10.08
C LEU A 279 -4.85 14.79 -9.62
N THR A 280 -5.22 16.05 -9.33
CA THR A 280 -6.63 16.38 -9.04
C THR A 280 -7.53 16.06 -10.22
N ARG A 281 -7.01 16.13 -11.46
CA ARG A 281 -7.72 15.94 -12.74
C ARG A 281 -8.91 16.87 -12.94
N LEU A 282 -9.00 17.95 -12.16
CA LEU A 282 -10.04 18.96 -12.33
C LEU A 282 -9.79 19.78 -13.61
N PRO A 283 -10.85 20.19 -14.33
CA PRO A 283 -10.71 21.06 -15.50
C PRO A 283 -9.92 22.34 -15.18
N GLU A 284 -10.18 22.95 -14.03
CA GLU A 284 -9.53 24.18 -13.56
C GLU A 284 -8.02 23.96 -13.29
N ALA A 285 -7.64 22.77 -12.81
CA ALA A 285 -6.24 22.40 -12.62
C ALA A 285 -5.51 22.29 -13.97
N ILE A 286 -6.16 21.66 -14.94
CA ILE A 286 -5.62 21.54 -16.30
C ILE A 286 -5.49 22.93 -16.95
N ASP A 287 -6.50 23.78 -16.83
CA ASP A 287 -6.46 25.14 -17.36
C ASP A 287 -5.34 25.97 -16.71
N PHE A 288 -5.16 25.84 -15.40
CA PHE A 288 -4.05 26.47 -14.69
C PHE A 288 -2.67 26.03 -15.23
N LEU A 289 -2.46 24.71 -15.39
CA LEU A 289 -1.19 24.17 -15.91
C LEU A 289 -0.95 24.62 -17.37
N LEU A 290 -1.99 24.59 -18.22
CA LEU A 290 -1.90 25.08 -19.61
C LEU A 290 -1.59 26.57 -19.67
N ALA A 291 -2.12 27.39 -18.76
CA ALA A 291 -1.80 28.80 -18.66
C ALA A 291 -0.33 29.04 -18.27
N LEU A 292 0.26 28.23 -17.43
CA LEU A 292 1.70 28.26 -17.12
C LEU A 292 2.54 27.97 -18.37
N ILE A 293 2.15 26.97 -19.16
CA ILE A 293 2.84 26.56 -20.38
C ILE A 293 2.73 27.64 -21.44
N ALA A 294 1.53 28.18 -21.70
CA ALA A 294 1.27 29.12 -22.75
C ALA A 294 1.98 30.51 -22.57
N ARG A 295 2.31 30.88 -21.32
CA ARG A 295 3.08 32.09 -21.00
C ARG A 295 4.56 31.86 -20.79
N ASP A 296 5.07 30.67 -21.09
CA ASP A 296 6.45 30.22 -20.85
C ASP A 296 6.94 30.54 -19.43
N ALA A 297 6.10 30.23 -18.41
CA ALA A 297 6.45 30.41 -17.02
C ALA A 297 7.69 29.58 -16.67
N ARG A 298 8.42 29.96 -15.62
CA ARG A 298 9.59 29.24 -15.13
C ARG A 298 9.29 27.76 -14.88
N GLU A 299 8.12 27.48 -14.35
CA GLU A 299 7.61 26.15 -13.96
C GLU A 299 6.98 25.37 -15.14
N ALA A 300 6.89 25.96 -16.33
CA ALA A 300 6.20 25.35 -17.48
C ALA A 300 6.75 23.97 -17.90
N PRO A 301 8.06 23.69 -17.91
CA PRO A 301 8.57 22.35 -18.20
C PRO A 301 8.09 21.32 -17.20
N GLN A 302 8.08 21.65 -15.91
CA GLN A 302 7.60 20.77 -14.83
C GLN A 302 6.07 20.57 -14.92
N ALA A 303 5.32 21.57 -15.37
CA ALA A 303 3.88 21.44 -15.63
C ALA A 303 3.61 20.46 -16.79
N ILE A 304 4.42 20.46 -17.85
CA ILE A 304 4.36 19.47 -18.94
C ILE A 304 4.66 18.07 -18.40
N GLU A 305 5.71 17.91 -17.59
CA GLU A 305 6.06 16.65 -16.94
C GLU A 305 4.94 16.14 -16.05
N ALA A 306 4.36 16.99 -15.20
CA ALA A 306 3.25 16.65 -14.31
C ALA A 306 2.02 16.13 -15.07
N ILE A 307 1.64 16.82 -16.18
CA ILE A 307 0.57 16.34 -17.06
C ILE A 307 0.95 14.99 -17.69
N GLY A 308 2.19 14.83 -18.14
CA GLY A 308 2.66 13.57 -18.74
C GLY A 308 2.56 12.39 -17.78
N ARG A 309 2.95 12.57 -16.52
CA ARG A 309 2.84 11.55 -15.46
C ARG A 309 1.39 11.19 -15.11
N ALA A 310 0.47 12.14 -15.23
CA ALA A 310 -0.95 11.90 -14.99
C ALA A 310 -1.63 11.06 -16.11
N ALA A 311 -0.88 10.56 -17.09
CA ALA A 311 -1.33 9.75 -18.22
C ALA A 311 -2.50 10.41 -18.99
N PRO A 312 -2.26 11.54 -19.67
CA PRO A 312 -3.29 12.29 -20.35
C PRO A 312 -3.86 11.51 -21.54
N ASN A 313 -5.13 11.78 -21.86
CA ASN A 313 -5.74 11.33 -23.11
C ASN A 313 -5.21 12.12 -24.31
N SER A 314 -5.57 11.71 -25.54
CA SER A 314 -5.16 12.37 -26.78
C SER A 314 -5.62 13.83 -26.87
N GLU A 315 -6.80 14.16 -26.34
CA GLU A 315 -7.34 15.51 -26.33
C GLU A 315 -6.49 16.45 -25.46
N LEU A 316 -6.19 16.05 -24.22
CA LEU A 316 -5.35 16.83 -23.32
C LEU A 316 -3.93 16.99 -23.89
N ARG A 317 -3.37 15.93 -24.49
CA ARG A 317 -2.08 16.01 -25.18
C ARG A 317 -2.10 17.07 -26.29
N ALA A 318 -3.16 17.10 -27.12
CA ALA A 318 -3.30 18.13 -28.17
C ALA A 318 -3.45 19.55 -27.58
N ARG A 319 -4.12 19.70 -26.43
CA ARG A 319 -4.20 21.00 -25.73
C ARG A 319 -2.83 21.48 -25.25
N VAL A 320 -2.02 20.58 -24.68
CA VAL A 320 -0.64 20.88 -24.26
C VAL A 320 0.21 21.26 -25.47
N GLN A 321 0.11 20.53 -26.57
CA GLN A 321 0.85 20.87 -27.81
C GLN A 321 0.53 22.26 -28.28
N ARG A 322 -0.74 22.65 -28.39
CA ARG A 322 -1.15 24.02 -28.76
C ARG A 322 -0.61 25.08 -27.80
N ALA A 323 -0.57 24.77 -26.48
CA ALA A 323 -0.01 25.70 -25.50
C ALA A 323 1.51 25.89 -25.68
N VAL A 324 2.24 24.84 -26.00
CA VAL A 324 3.69 24.87 -26.32
C VAL A 324 3.94 25.65 -27.61
N GLU A 325 3.16 25.40 -28.67
CA GLU A 325 3.25 26.13 -29.95
C GLU A 325 2.99 27.61 -29.74
N LYS A 326 1.98 27.98 -28.95
CA LYS A 326 1.67 29.38 -28.61
C LYS A 326 2.80 30.07 -27.86
N ALA A 327 3.49 29.35 -26.97
CA ALA A 327 4.63 29.88 -26.22
C ALA A 327 5.87 30.11 -27.12
N GLY A 328 6.03 29.35 -28.23
CA GLY A 328 7.12 29.44 -29.15
C GLY A 328 8.51 29.14 -28.58
N SER A 329 8.57 28.43 -27.45
CA SER A 329 9.78 28.16 -26.69
C SER A 329 10.35 26.77 -27.03
N GLU A 330 11.62 26.75 -27.51
CA GLU A 330 12.30 25.46 -27.79
C GLU A 330 12.45 24.58 -26.57
N ARG A 331 12.68 25.19 -25.39
CA ARG A 331 12.72 24.52 -24.09
C ARG A 331 11.44 23.71 -23.82
N LEU A 332 10.27 24.29 -24.08
CA LEU A 332 8.98 23.64 -23.91
C LEU A 332 8.72 22.59 -24.97
N GLY A 333 9.17 22.82 -26.21
CA GLY A 333 9.12 21.82 -27.26
C GLY A 333 9.92 20.55 -26.91
N GLN A 334 11.10 20.72 -26.29
CA GLN A 334 11.90 19.60 -25.80
C GLN A 334 11.21 18.85 -24.66
N ALA A 335 10.69 19.55 -23.65
CA ALA A 335 9.94 18.96 -22.54
C ALA A 335 8.71 18.19 -23.03
N PHE A 336 7.98 18.74 -24.01
CA PHE A 336 6.82 18.07 -24.59
C PHE A 336 7.20 16.76 -25.28
N ARG A 337 8.24 16.75 -26.11
CA ARG A 337 8.72 15.50 -26.76
C ARG A 337 9.17 14.44 -25.76
N GLN A 338 9.78 14.87 -24.66
CA GLN A 338 10.30 13.99 -23.61
C GLN A 338 9.17 13.34 -22.79
N HIS A 339 8.19 14.11 -22.36
CA HIS A 339 7.19 13.67 -21.37
C HIS A 339 5.84 13.30 -21.99
N LEU A 340 5.58 13.68 -23.23
CA LEU A 340 4.35 13.43 -23.96
C LEU A 340 4.65 12.95 -25.40
N PRO A 341 5.43 11.85 -25.58
CA PRO A 341 5.71 11.30 -26.89
C PRO A 341 4.42 10.88 -27.61
N ALA A 342 4.48 10.77 -28.93
CA ALA A 342 3.39 10.16 -29.69
C ALA A 342 3.22 8.72 -29.18
N ARG A 343 1.99 8.32 -28.91
CA ARG A 343 1.67 6.92 -28.68
C ARG A 343 1.37 6.31 -30.05
N ASP A 344 2.16 5.32 -30.45
CA ASP A 344 1.90 4.48 -31.64
C ASP A 344 0.61 3.69 -31.49
#